data_f5ef10b1dccbc69e4b6fdd3ef5579ae4
#
_entry.id   f5ef10b1dccbc69e4b6fdd3ef5579ae4
#
_cell.length_a   1.000
_cell.length_b   1.000
_cell.length_c   1.000
_cell.angle_alpha   90.00
_cell.angle_beta   90.00
_cell.angle_gamma   90.00
#
_symmetry.space_group_name_H-M   'P 1'
#
loop_
_entity.id
_entity.type
_entity.pdbx_description
1 polymer ?
#
loop_
_entity_poly.entity_id
_entity_poly.type
_entity_poly.pdbx_seq_one_letter_code
_entity_poly.pdbx_strand_id
1 'polypeptide(L)'
;MGELGELYAHSSSSEPGIPDPSDRAGSAAFRRRLAGHMRWPGFELLVAEAFRPSGASVLTACAYGFPVRGAGPWWQGLDGYLPENLFRAAASGKLFAVAGVLVERRVRTQDLTREWNLARRLQKRLLEDHIGALGVTLVDHLDVDTYEALLAWGWRCPPAEGGGVSRFAPRRLLVLR
;
A
#
# COMPACT_ATOMS: atom_id res chain seq x y z
N MET A 1 -17.85 1.68 0.37
CA MET A 1 -17.07 2.59 -0.51
C MET A 1 -17.06 4.04 0.01
N GLY A 2 -18.14 4.55 0.61
CA GLY A 2 -18.17 5.88 1.23
C GLY A 2 -17.15 6.06 2.32
N GLU A 3 -17.17 5.20 3.33
CA GLU A 3 -16.28 5.24 4.50
C GLU A 3 -14.78 5.16 4.13
N LEU A 4 -14.41 4.34 3.14
CA LEU A 4 -13.03 4.28 2.65
C LEU A 4 -12.59 5.59 1.96
N GLY A 5 -13.52 6.28 1.31
CA GLY A 5 -13.25 7.62 0.75
C GLY A 5 -13.06 8.67 1.82
N GLU A 6 -13.81 8.59 2.91
CA GLU A 6 -13.67 9.45 4.08
C GLU A 6 -12.36 9.17 4.81
N LEU A 7 -12.00 7.88 5.00
CA LEU A 7 -10.71 7.50 5.56
C LEU A 7 -9.55 8.06 4.73
N TYR A 8 -9.63 8.00 3.39
CA TYR A 8 -8.62 8.59 2.52
C TYR A 8 -8.47 10.10 2.75
N ALA A 9 -9.58 10.84 2.79
CA ALA A 9 -9.56 12.27 3.06
C ALA A 9 -8.90 12.57 4.42
N HIS A 10 -9.27 11.86 5.48
CA HIS A 10 -8.69 12.02 6.82
C HIS A 10 -7.22 11.56 6.93
N SER A 11 -6.73 10.72 6.03
CA SER A 11 -5.32 10.30 6.00
C SER A 11 -4.42 11.29 5.29
N SER A 12 -4.98 12.07 4.35
CA SER A 12 -4.26 12.99 3.46
C SER A 12 -4.29 14.44 3.91
N SER A 13 -5.30 14.87 4.68
CA SER A 13 -5.50 16.27 5.08
C SER A 13 -4.41 16.76 6.03
N SER A 14 -3.81 17.90 5.71
CA SER A 14 -2.76 18.54 6.53
C SER A 14 -3.31 19.29 7.74
N GLU A 15 -4.58 19.72 7.74
CA GLU A 15 -5.24 20.43 8.85
C GLU A 15 -6.66 19.91 9.13
N PRO A 16 -7.10 19.84 10.41
CA PRO A 16 -8.47 19.52 10.73
C PRO A 16 -9.36 20.75 10.53
N GLY A 17 -10.29 20.72 9.58
CA GLY A 17 -11.42 21.64 9.60
C GLY A 17 -11.88 22.25 8.27
N ILE A 18 -11.08 22.34 7.25
CA ILE A 18 -11.52 22.88 5.95
C ILE A 18 -11.29 21.80 4.86
N PRO A 19 -12.36 21.27 4.22
CA PRO A 19 -12.18 20.34 3.10
C PRO A 19 -11.57 21.09 1.93
N ASP A 20 -10.29 20.81 1.63
CA ASP A 20 -9.65 21.31 0.41
C ASP A 20 -10.32 20.64 -0.82
N PRO A 21 -10.61 21.39 -1.89
CA PRO A 21 -11.05 20.81 -3.16
C PRO A 21 -10.12 19.70 -3.69
N SER A 22 -8.83 19.78 -3.41
CA SER A 22 -7.83 18.73 -3.72
C SER A 22 -8.11 17.41 -3.01
N ASP A 23 -8.61 17.42 -1.77
CA ASP A 23 -8.95 16.22 -0.99
C ASP A 23 -10.11 15.45 -1.64
N ARG A 24 -11.10 16.16 -2.19
CA ARG A 24 -12.22 15.53 -2.91
C ARG A 24 -11.78 14.87 -4.21
N ALA A 25 -10.91 15.52 -4.96
CA ALA A 25 -10.35 14.96 -6.19
C ALA A 25 -9.47 13.74 -5.89
N GLY A 26 -8.64 13.81 -4.85
CA GLY A 26 -7.82 12.71 -4.34
C GLY A 26 -8.67 11.51 -3.90
N SER A 27 -9.72 11.76 -3.11
CA SER A 27 -10.65 10.72 -2.66
C SER A 27 -11.38 10.04 -3.83
N ALA A 28 -11.78 10.80 -4.85
CA ALA A 28 -12.41 10.25 -6.05
C ALA A 28 -11.42 9.41 -6.86
N ALA A 29 -10.18 9.86 -7.01
CA ALA A 29 -9.11 9.13 -7.69
C ALA A 29 -8.77 7.83 -6.93
N PHE A 30 -8.67 7.88 -5.61
CA PHE A 30 -8.48 6.71 -4.76
C PHE A 30 -9.60 5.69 -4.96
N ARG A 31 -10.87 6.12 -4.89
CA ARG A 31 -12.03 5.22 -5.09
C ARG A 31 -12.03 4.56 -6.47
N ARG A 32 -11.69 5.30 -7.53
CA ARG A 32 -11.58 4.73 -8.89
C ARG A 32 -10.46 3.70 -8.97
N ARG A 33 -9.30 3.98 -8.39
CA ARG A 33 -8.17 3.04 -8.34
C ARG A 33 -8.52 1.78 -7.55
N LEU A 34 -9.11 1.93 -6.37
CA LEU A 34 -9.55 0.81 -5.55
C LEU A 34 -10.59 -0.06 -6.30
N ALA A 35 -11.59 0.57 -6.93
CA ALA A 35 -12.59 -0.16 -7.73
C ALA A 35 -11.96 -0.91 -8.92
N GLY A 36 -10.90 -0.38 -9.51
CA GLY A 36 -10.09 -1.08 -10.51
C GLY A 36 -9.41 -2.32 -9.93
N HIS A 37 -8.76 -2.18 -8.78
CA HIS A 37 -8.05 -3.28 -8.11
C HIS A 37 -8.99 -4.37 -7.60
N MET A 38 -10.19 -4.02 -7.14
CA MET A 38 -11.21 -4.99 -6.69
C MET A 38 -11.62 -6.01 -7.77
N ARG A 39 -11.36 -5.71 -9.04
CA ARG A 39 -11.63 -6.63 -10.15
C ARG A 39 -10.52 -7.67 -10.38
N TRP A 40 -9.39 -7.52 -9.70
CA TRP A 40 -8.26 -8.42 -9.86
C TRP A 40 -8.49 -9.72 -9.10
N PRO A 41 -8.18 -10.88 -9.70
CA PRO A 41 -8.32 -12.17 -9.03
C PRO A 41 -7.50 -12.22 -7.74
N GLY A 42 -8.13 -12.65 -6.66
CA GLY A 42 -7.48 -12.72 -5.35
C GLY A 42 -7.30 -11.37 -4.66
N PHE A 43 -8.06 -10.34 -5.06
CA PHE A 43 -8.09 -9.07 -4.33
C PHE A 43 -8.52 -9.29 -2.88
N GLU A 44 -7.77 -8.71 -1.96
CA GLU A 44 -8.02 -8.74 -0.53
C GLU A 44 -8.00 -7.33 0.05
N LEU A 45 -8.90 -7.09 0.99
CA LEU A 45 -9.01 -5.84 1.73
C LEU A 45 -9.13 -6.15 3.22
N LEU A 46 -8.18 -5.68 4.00
CA LEU A 46 -8.25 -5.66 5.46
C LEU A 46 -8.65 -4.26 5.92
N VAL A 47 -9.52 -4.22 6.91
CA VAL A 47 -9.95 -2.98 7.56
C VAL A 47 -9.69 -3.08 9.06
N ALA A 48 -9.37 -1.96 9.67
CA ALA A 48 -9.30 -1.80 11.12
C ALA A 48 -10.34 -0.78 11.58
N GLU A 49 -11.11 -1.14 12.58
CA GLU A 49 -12.13 -0.30 13.17
C GLU A 49 -11.79 -0.01 14.64
N ALA A 50 -12.04 1.21 15.06
CA ALA A 50 -12.04 1.59 16.46
C ALA A 50 -13.48 1.71 16.97
N PHE A 51 -13.75 1.20 18.17
CA PHE A 51 -15.03 1.34 18.83
C PHE A 51 -15.05 2.62 19.68
N ARG A 52 -16.05 3.44 19.48
CA ARG A 52 -16.32 4.59 20.34
C ARG A 52 -17.01 4.15 21.63
N PRO A 53 -16.94 4.95 22.70
CA PRO A 53 -17.70 4.68 23.93
C PRO A 53 -19.21 4.54 23.70
N SER A 54 -19.74 5.16 22.65
CA SER A 54 -21.14 5.02 22.20
C SER A 54 -21.50 3.68 21.57
N GLY A 55 -20.54 2.77 21.40
CA GLY A 55 -20.71 1.50 20.70
C GLY A 55 -20.63 1.59 19.17
N ALA A 56 -20.53 2.79 18.60
CA ALA A 56 -20.36 2.95 17.16
C ALA A 56 -18.93 2.61 16.73
N SER A 57 -18.77 1.84 15.64
CA SER A 57 -17.47 1.62 15.02
C SER A 57 -17.13 2.72 14.04
N VAL A 58 -15.83 2.99 13.91
CA VAL A 58 -15.27 3.95 12.95
C VAL A 58 -14.08 3.30 12.26
N LEU A 59 -14.07 3.35 10.94
CA LEU A 59 -12.95 2.87 10.14
C LEU A 59 -11.71 3.76 10.38
N THR A 60 -10.63 3.16 10.88
CA THR A 60 -9.39 3.87 11.23
C THR A 60 -8.22 3.55 10.32
N ALA A 61 -8.26 2.40 9.67
CA ALA A 61 -7.23 2.02 8.70
C ALA A 61 -7.71 0.95 7.73
N CYS A 62 -7.03 0.85 6.60
CA CYS A 62 -7.16 -0.29 5.71
C CYS A 62 -5.85 -0.60 4.98
N ALA A 63 -5.69 -1.86 4.58
CA ALA A 63 -4.67 -2.29 3.63
C ALA A 63 -5.31 -3.22 2.60
N TYR A 64 -4.88 -3.13 1.35
CA TYR A 64 -5.40 -3.98 0.30
C TYR A 64 -4.35 -4.36 -0.72
N GLY A 65 -4.57 -5.49 -1.36
CA GLY A 65 -3.66 -6.01 -2.34
C GLY A 65 -4.23 -7.18 -3.13
N PHE A 66 -3.37 -7.80 -3.92
CA PHE A 66 -3.72 -8.95 -4.76
C PHE A 66 -2.46 -9.73 -5.17
N PRO A 67 -2.58 -11.05 -5.44
CA PRO A 67 -1.48 -11.83 -5.99
C PRO A 67 -1.05 -11.33 -7.37
N VAL A 68 0.25 -11.17 -7.57
CA VAL A 68 0.83 -10.81 -8.87
C VAL A 68 1.25 -12.08 -9.60
N ARG A 69 0.70 -12.28 -10.80
CA ARG A 69 0.98 -13.46 -11.64
C ARG A 69 1.55 -13.01 -12.99
N GLY A 70 2.75 -13.50 -13.32
CA GLY A 70 3.36 -13.26 -14.63
C GLY A 70 3.55 -11.76 -14.96
N ALA A 71 3.60 -11.44 -16.25
CA ALA A 71 3.73 -10.08 -16.78
C ALA A 71 2.38 -9.34 -16.89
N GLY A 72 1.61 -9.31 -15.78
CA GLY A 72 0.31 -8.65 -15.75
C GLY A 72 0.41 -7.11 -15.85
N PRO A 73 -0.73 -6.41 -16.01
CA PRO A 73 -0.78 -4.95 -16.14
C PRO A 73 -0.14 -4.18 -14.99
N TRP A 74 0.02 -4.81 -13.83
CA TRP A 74 0.66 -4.19 -12.67
C TRP A 74 2.13 -3.84 -12.91
N TRP A 75 2.83 -4.63 -13.76
CA TRP A 75 4.22 -4.41 -14.18
C TRP A 75 4.37 -3.45 -15.35
N GLN A 76 3.29 -3.04 -15.98
CA GLN A 76 3.32 -2.31 -17.22
C GLN A 76 4.20 -1.05 -17.12
N GLY A 77 5.18 -0.94 -18.01
CA GLY A 77 6.16 0.14 -17.99
C GLY A 77 7.34 -0.04 -17.03
N LEU A 78 7.43 -1.19 -16.33
CA LEU A 78 8.51 -1.49 -15.39
C LEU A 78 9.42 -2.63 -15.86
N ASP A 79 9.10 -3.29 -16.97
CA ASP A 79 9.76 -4.51 -17.43
C ASP A 79 11.30 -4.39 -17.55
N GLY A 80 11.80 -3.20 -17.91
CA GLY A 80 13.24 -2.91 -18.01
C GLY A 80 13.91 -2.55 -16.67
N TYR A 81 13.16 -2.45 -15.58
CA TYR A 81 13.65 -1.94 -14.30
C TYR A 81 13.51 -2.93 -13.14
N LEU A 82 12.84 -4.05 -13.38
CA LEU A 82 12.59 -5.04 -12.34
C LEU A 82 13.69 -6.11 -12.33
N PRO A 83 14.15 -6.52 -11.13
CA PRO A 83 15.06 -7.66 -10.99
C PRO A 83 14.43 -8.95 -11.51
N GLU A 84 15.22 -9.78 -12.22
CA GLU A 84 14.75 -11.03 -12.84
C GLU A 84 14.17 -12.02 -11.81
N ASN A 85 14.72 -12.04 -10.59
CA ASN A 85 14.22 -12.88 -9.51
C ASN A 85 12.76 -12.56 -9.13
N LEU A 86 12.30 -11.30 -9.29
CA LEU A 86 10.92 -10.93 -9.04
C LEU A 86 10.00 -11.43 -10.15
N PHE A 87 10.43 -11.43 -11.41
CA PHE A 87 9.66 -12.06 -12.49
C PHE A 87 9.49 -13.55 -12.26
N ARG A 88 10.55 -14.24 -11.84
CA ARG A 88 10.47 -15.68 -11.48
C ARG A 88 9.54 -15.90 -10.28
N ALA A 89 9.57 -15.05 -9.28
CA ALA A 89 8.66 -15.12 -8.14
C ALA A 89 7.20 -14.87 -8.57
N ALA A 90 6.94 -13.90 -9.46
CA ALA A 90 5.62 -13.67 -10.03
C ALA A 90 5.10 -14.89 -10.82
N ALA A 91 5.94 -15.47 -11.66
CA ALA A 91 5.60 -16.67 -12.45
C ALA A 91 5.26 -17.86 -11.55
N SER A 92 5.91 -17.97 -10.38
CA SER A 92 5.64 -19.03 -9.38
C SER A 92 4.52 -18.70 -8.40
N GLY A 93 3.80 -17.59 -8.58
CA GLY A 93 2.73 -17.14 -7.67
C GLY A 93 3.21 -16.71 -6.28
N LYS A 94 4.49 -16.38 -6.13
CA LYS A 94 5.13 -15.99 -4.87
C LYS A 94 5.28 -14.47 -4.71
N LEU A 95 4.47 -13.69 -5.43
CA LEU A 95 4.40 -12.24 -5.23
C LEU A 95 2.98 -11.82 -4.86
N PHE A 96 2.89 -10.90 -3.90
CA PHE A 96 1.67 -10.23 -3.52
C PHE A 96 1.85 -8.71 -3.57
N ALA A 97 1.09 -8.03 -4.41
CA ALA A 97 1.11 -6.58 -4.48
C ALA A 97 0.31 -5.97 -3.33
N VAL A 98 0.95 -5.24 -2.45
CA VAL A 98 0.29 -4.36 -1.49
C VAL A 98 0.05 -3.03 -2.19
N ALA A 99 -1.16 -2.85 -2.70
CA ALA A 99 -1.51 -1.75 -3.60
C ALA A 99 -1.95 -0.47 -2.88
N GLY A 100 -2.25 -0.56 -1.59
CA GLY A 100 -2.54 0.59 -0.75
C GLY A 100 -2.60 0.28 0.73
N VAL A 101 -2.15 1.24 1.51
CA VAL A 101 -2.24 1.25 2.98
C VAL A 101 -2.67 2.64 3.40
N LEU A 102 -3.78 2.74 4.10
CA LEU A 102 -4.31 3.99 4.64
C LEU A 102 -4.45 3.85 6.15
N VAL A 103 -4.03 4.86 6.87
CA VAL A 103 -4.22 4.95 8.33
C VAL A 103 -4.66 6.36 8.65
N GLU A 104 -5.72 6.49 9.44
CA GLU A 104 -6.19 7.79 9.93
C GLU A 104 -5.03 8.52 10.60
N ARG A 105 -4.87 9.82 10.31
CA ARG A 105 -3.72 10.61 10.75
C ARG A 105 -3.56 10.59 12.27
N ARG A 106 -4.65 10.68 13.03
CA ARG A 106 -4.62 10.66 14.51
C ARG A 106 -4.04 9.34 15.03
N VAL A 107 -4.43 8.22 14.44
CA VAL A 107 -3.92 6.89 14.81
C VAL A 107 -2.46 6.75 14.39
N ARG A 108 -2.10 7.26 13.20
CA ARG A 108 -0.72 7.23 12.70
C ARG A 108 0.26 8.00 13.61
N THR A 109 -0.16 9.15 14.15
CA THR A 109 0.68 9.98 15.03
C THR A 109 0.78 9.43 16.47
N GLN A 110 -0.19 8.62 16.90
CA GLN A 110 -0.17 7.99 18.22
C GLN A 110 0.66 6.70 18.26
N ASP A 111 0.88 6.10 17.12
CA ASP A 111 1.53 4.80 16.96
C ASP A 111 3.06 4.95 16.88
N LEU A 112 3.64 5.41 17.98
CA LEU A 112 5.05 5.80 18.06
C LEU A 112 6.02 4.60 18.10
N THR A 113 5.54 3.40 18.44
CA THR A 113 6.40 2.22 18.50
C THR A 113 6.25 1.35 17.26
N ARG A 114 7.39 0.90 16.72
CA ARG A 114 7.45 0.09 15.50
C ARG A 114 6.60 -1.19 15.57
N GLU A 115 6.44 -1.77 16.76
CA GLU A 115 5.69 -3.01 16.97
C GLU A 115 4.18 -2.81 16.92
N TRP A 116 3.69 -1.67 17.38
CA TRP A 116 2.27 -1.35 17.48
C TRP A 116 1.74 -0.57 16.28
N ASN A 117 2.60 -0.28 15.30
CA ASN A 117 2.21 0.47 14.12
C ASN A 117 1.11 -0.27 13.35
N LEU A 118 -0.08 0.31 13.30
CA LEU A 118 -1.26 -0.30 12.68
C LEU A 118 -1.05 -0.57 11.18
N ALA A 119 -0.39 0.34 10.46
CA ALA A 119 -0.08 0.13 9.05
C ALA A 119 0.79 -1.11 8.84
N ARG A 120 1.83 -1.27 9.66
CA ARG A 120 2.72 -2.44 9.62
C ARG A 120 1.97 -3.73 9.95
N ARG A 121 1.12 -3.71 10.96
CA ARG A 121 0.31 -4.88 11.36
C ARG A 121 -0.64 -5.29 10.25
N LEU A 122 -1.34 -4.35 9.61
CA LEU A 122 -2.24 -4.64 8.50
C LEU A 122 -1.50 -5.25 7.31
N GLN A 123 -0.36 -4.69 6.93
CA GLN A 123 0.46 -5.23 5.84
C GLN A 123 0.97 -6.63 6.15
N LYS A 124 1.45 -6.86 7.37
CA LYS A 124 1.90 -8.17 7.81
C LYS A 124 0.74 -9.17 7.78
N ARG A 125 -0.42 -8.79 8.32
CA ARG A 125 -1.61 -9.64 8.32
C ARG A 125 -2.08 -9.98 6.89
N LEU A 126 -2.02 -8.99 5.98
CA LEU A 126 -2.38 -9.22 4.58
C LEU A 126 -1.47 -10.25 3.90
N LEU A 127 -0.21 -10.36 4.33
CA LEU A 127 0.74 -11.33 3.78
C LEU A 127 0.73 -12.69 4.49
N GLU A 128 0.18 -12.79 5.70
CA GLU A 128 0.17 -14.03 6.49
C GLU A 128 -0.59 -15.17 5.79
N ASP A 129 -1.64 -14.87 5.06
CA ASP A 129 -2.45 -15.86 4.34
C ASP A 129 -1.76 -16.29 3.01
N HIS A 130 -0.65 -15.64 2.64
CA HIS A 130 0.14 -15.93 1.43
C HIS A 130 1.52 -16.51 1.80
N ILE A 131 1.53 -17.72 2.35
CA ILE A 131 2.74 -18.38 2.88
C ILE A 131 3.87 -18.41 1.83
N GLY A 132 5.00 -17.79 2.17
CA GLY A 132 6.18 -17.73 1.31
C GLY A 132 6.09 -16.72 0.17
N ALA A 133 5.02 -15.91 0.10
CA ALA A 133 4.96 -14.80 -0.82
C ALA A 133 5.79 -13.61 -0.33
N LEU A 134 6.39 -12.91 -1.28
CA LEU A 134 7.07 -11.64 -1.08
C LEU A 134 6.07 -10.52 -1.34
N GLY A 135 5.86 -9.65 -0.35
CA GLY A 135 5.10 -8.42 -0.54
C GLY A 135 5.86 -7.45 -1.45
N VAL A 136 5.17 -6.85 -2.42
CA VAL A 136 5.75 -5.84 -3.32
C VAL A 136 4.86 -4.62 -3.38
N THR A 137 5.45 -3.45 -3.47
CA THR A 137 4.72 -2.19 -3.72
C THR A 137 5.52 -1.26 -4.60
N LEU A 138 4.82 -0.35 -5.28
CA LEU A 138 5.38 0.64 -6.18
C LEU A 138 5.09 2.04 -5.64
N VAL A 139 6.13 2.82 -5.46
CA VAL A 139 6.05 4.20 -4.96
C VAL A 139 6.55 5.15 -6.03
N ASP A 140 5.83 6.23 -6.27
CA ASP A 140 6.30 7.29 -7.16
C ASP A 140 7.59 7.90 -6.63
N HIS A 141 8.51 8.27 -7.53
CA HIS A 141 9.78 8.87 -7.13
C HIS A 141 9.61 10.20 -6.38
N LEU A 142 8.55 10.92 -6.66
CA LEU A 142 8.24 12.21 -6.04
C LEU A 142 7.52 12.06 -4.69
N ASP A 143 6.98 10.88 -4.39
CA ASP A 143 6.28 10.62 -3.13
C ASP A 143 7.28 10.16 -2.05
N VAL A 144 8.06 11.12 -1.55
CA VAL A 144 9.10 10.88 -0.55
C VAL A 144 8.48 10.47 0.78
N ASP A 145 7.37 11.06 1.17
CA ASP A 145 6.70 10.80 2.45
C ASP A 145 6.19 9.35 2.54
N THR A 146 5.54 8.86 1.48
CA THR A 146 5.13 7.46 1.40
C THR A 146 6.34 6.53 1.38
N TYR A 147 7.39 6.88 0.67
CA TYR A 147 8.62 6.07 0.62
C TYR A 147 9.26 5.91 2.00
N GLU A 148 9.44 7.01 2.73
CA GLU A 148 10.02 7.00 4.08
C GLU A 148 9.14 6.24 5.07
N ALA A 149 7.82 6.43 5.01
CA ALA A 149 6.88 5.69 5.84
C ALA A 149 6.98 4.17 5.61
N LEU A 150 7.03 3.73 4.35
CA LEU A 150 7.18 2.32 4.01
C LEU A 150 8.50 1.75 4.54
N LEU A 151 9.61 2.47 4.39
CA LEU A 151 10.90 2.04 4.96
C LEU A 151 10.83 1.89 6.49
N ALA A 152 10.17 2.83 7.16
CA ALA A 152 9.94 2.76 8.61
C ALA A 152 9.08 1.55 9.01
N TRP A 153 8.15 1.12 8.15
CA TRP A 153 7.32 -0.07 8.36
C TRP A 153 8.00 -1.39 7.99
N GLY A 154 9.23 -1.35 7.53
CA GLY A 154 10.04 -2.54 7.29
C GLY A 154 10.24 -2.92 5.84
N TRP A 155 9.67 -2.16 4.91
CA TRP A 155 9.95 -2.34 3.48
C TRP A 155 11.42 -2.09 3.16
N ARG A 156 11.91 -2.72 2.11
CA ARG A 156 13.30 -2.59 1.65
C ARG A 156 13.35 -2.45 0.14
N CYS A 157 14.35 -1.74 -0.36
CA CYS A 157 14.68 -1.85 -1.78
C CYS A 157 15.18 -3.26 -2.07
N PRO A 158 14.76 -3.90 -3.17
CA PRO A 158 15.33 -5.17 -3.57
C PRO A 158 16.83 -5.00 -3.82
N PRO A 159 17.66 -6.03 -3.53
CA PRO A 159 19.08 -5.99 -3.87
C PRO A 159 19.25 -5.80 -5.38
N ALA A 160 20.15 -4.91 -5.76
CA ALA A 160 20.51 -4.72 -7.15
C ALA A 160 21.30 -5.94 -7.64
N GLU A 161 20.68 -6.82 -8.39
CA GLU A 161 21.38 -7.90 -9.09
C GLU A 161 21.98 -7.33 -10.39
N GLY A 162 23.26 -7.01 -10.38
CA GLY A 162 24.08 -6.83 -11.60
C GLY A 162 23.87 -5.55 -12.44
N GLY A 163 22.93 -4.73 -12.12
CA GLY A 163 22.68 -3.43 -12.75
C GLY A 163 21.88 -2.58 -11.81
N GLY A 164 22.41 -1.43 -11.41
CA GLY A 164 21.74 -0.55 -10.46
C GLY A 164 20.30 -0.31 -10.88
N VAL A 165 19.38 -0.34 -9.91
CA VAL A 165 18.01 0.12 -10.13
C VAL A 165 18.10 1.44 -10.86
N SER A 166 17.61 1.48 -12.10
CA SER A 166 17.77 2.66 -12.96
C SER A 166 17.20 3.86 -12.22
N ARG A 167 18.01 4.90 -12.03
CA ARG A 167 17.54 6.18 -11.47
C ARG A 167 16.45 6.82 -12.31
N PHE A 168 16.22 6.27 -13.49
CA PHE A 168 15.20 6.71 -14.45
C PHE A 168 13.91 5.87 -14.38
N ALA A 169 13.82 4.87 -13.50
CA ALA A 169 12.57 4.14 -13.31
C ALA A 169 11.47 5.12 -12.84
N PRO A 170 10.26 5.08 -13.43
CA PRO A 170 9.19 6.01 -13.06
C PRO A 170 8.69 5.82 -11.63
N ARG A 171 8.97 4.66 -11.05
CA ARG A 171 8.57 4.29 -9.68
C ARG A 171 9.66 3.51 -8.97
N ARG A 172 9.68 3.63 -7.65
CA ARG A 172 10.53 2.81 -6.78
C ARG A 172 9.78 1.54 -6.39
N LEU A 173 10.44 0.41 -6.58
CA LEU A 173 9.95 -0.87 -6.10
C LEU A 173 10.45 -1.11 -4.68
N LEU A 174 9.56 -1.51 -3.80
CA LEU A 174 9.89 -1.97 -2.44
C LEU A 174 9.38 -3.38 -2.22
N VAL A 175 10.08 -4.14 -1.38
CA VAL A 175 9.74 -5.50 -0.99
C VAL A 175 9.58 -5.61 0.53
N LEU A 176 8.67 -6.48 0.97
CA LEU A 176 8.42 -6.83 2.37
C LEU A 176 8.42 -8.34 2.53
N ARG A 177 9.12 -8.83 3.56
CA ARG A 177 9.15 -10.26 3.95
C ARG A 177 8.52 -10.46 5.32
#